data_7c35ad84b2c5465e3815346accb9d57b
#
_entry.id   7c35ad84b2c5465e3815346accb9d57b
#
_cell.length_a   1.000
_cell.length_b   1.000
_cell.length_c   1.000
_cell.angle_alpha   90.00
_cell.angle_beta   90.00
_cell.angle_gamma   90.00
#
_symmetry.space_group_name_H-M   'P 1'
#
loop_
_entity.id
_entity.type
_entity.pdbx_description
1 polymer ?
#
loop_
_entity_poly.entity_id
_entity_poly.type
_entity_poly.pdbx_seq_one_letter_code
_entity_poly.pdbx_strand_id
1 'polypeptide(L)'
;MKRVALLVVAVAITVGFLASMPRTAARSDEPADPIFLTKVPPGYRDWKLVSVAHEAGELNDIRAILGNDVAIKSYREGKLPFPDGAIIARVAWNYVPSEENNKVFGRPQSLVAGSSPTWGLQFMVKDSKKYAATGGWGFGQFDKDGKPNLPEAVFKKCFPCHQPVKDRDFVFTRYSP
;
A
#
# COMPACT_ATOMS: atom_id res chain seq x y z
N MET A 1 -29.15 -18.12 93.18
CA MET A 1 -29.57 -17.37 92.03
C MET A 1 -28.29 -16.87 91.27
N LYS A 2 -27.81 -17.62 90.28
CA LYS A 2 -26.54 -17.32 89.56
C LYS A 2 -26.88 -16.77 88.18
N ARG A 3 -26.52 -15.54 87.93
CA ARG A 3 -26.68 -14.91 86.66
C ARG A 3 -25.49 -15.29 85.76
N VAL A 4 -25.74 -15.98 84.66
CA VAL A 4 -24.77 -16.30 83.63
C VAL A 4 -24.76 -15.17 82.61
N ALA A 5 -23.65 -14.46 82.43
CA ALA A 5 -23.51 -13.46 81.45
C ALA A 5 -22.99 -14.14 80.16
N LEU A 6 -23.76 -13.99 79.08
CA LEU A 6 -23.39 -14.46 77.76
C LEU A 6 -22.58 -13.37 77.04
N LEU A 7 -21.34 -13.67 76.76
CA LEU A 7 -20.43 -12.81 75.91
C LEU A 7 -20.66 -13.20 74.43
N VAL A 8 -21.29 -12.26 73.72
CA VAL A 8 -21.37 -12.39 72.24
C VAL A 8 -20.14 -11.79 71.63
N VAL A 9 -19.31 -12.62 71.01
CA VAL A 9 -18.16 -12.21 70.26
C VAL A 9 -18.62 -11.96 68.81
N ALA A 10 -18.67 -10.70 68.40
CA ALA A 10 -18.92 -10.33 66.99
C ALA A 10 -17.63 -10.44 66.20
N VAL A 11 -17.56 -11.43 65.31
CA VAL A 11 -16.50 -11.56 64.35
C VAL A 11 -16.87 -10.73 63.11
N ALA A 12 -16.20 -9.61 62.94
CA ALA A 12 -16.32 -8.79 61.74
C ALA A 12 -15.50 -9.42 60.59
N ILE A 13 -16.20 -9.99 59.63
CA ILE A 13 -15.58 -10.50 58.38
C ILE A 13 -15.44 -9.29 57.41
N THR A 14 -14.25 -8.76 57.30
CA THR A 14 -13.90 -7.76 56.26
C THR A 14 -13.70 -8.52 54.94
N VAL A 15 -14.72 -8.48 54.09
CA VAL A 15 -14.63 -8.94 52.71
C VAL A 15 -13.83 -7.88 51.92
N GLY A 16 -12.57 -8.17 51.66
CA GLY A 16 -11.72 -7.36 50.79
C GLY A 16 -12.19 -7.46 49.33
N PHE A 17 -12.81 -6.42 48.86
CA PHE A 17 -13.18 -6.27 47.44
C PHE A 17 -11.88 -5.92 46.67
N LEU A 18 -11.22 -6.94 46.12
CA LEU A 18 -10.15 -6.74 45.13
C LEU A 18 -10.79 -6.23 43.84
N ALA A 19 -10.83 -4.91 43.68
CA ALA A 19 -11.18 -4.30 42.40
C ALA A 19 -10.15 -4.70 41.36
N SER A 20 -10.51 -5.63 40.47
CA SER A 20 -9.77 -5.94 39.25
C SER A 20 -9.86 -4.71 38.32
N MET A 21 -8.87 -3.83 38.41
CA MET A 21 -8.71 -2.78 37.40
C MET A 21 -8.42 -3.44 36.05
N PRO A 22 -9.17 -3.12 34.99
CA PRO A 22 -8.79 -3.58 33.67
C PRO A 22 -7.40 -3.02 33.37
N ARG A 23 -6.43 -3.89 33.16
CA ARG A 23 -5.15 -3.50 32.58
C ARG A 23 -5.46 -2.96 31.20
N THR A 24 -5.47 -1.64 31.07
CA THR A 24 -5.34 -0.97 29.80
C THR A 24 -4.01 -1.47 29.23
N ALA A 25 -4.06 -2.33 28.22
CA ALA A 25 -2.90 -2.72 27.48
C ALA A 25 -2.27 -1.41 26.96
N ALA A 26 -1.11 -1.07 27.50
CA ALA A 26 -0.30 0.00 26.95
C ALA A 26 -0.08 -0.34 25.50
N ARG A 27 -0.68 0.45 24.60
CA ARG A 27 -0.39 0.44 23.17
C ARG A 27 1.10 0.77 23.08
N SER A 28 1.89 -0.20 22.68
CA SER A 28 3.31 0.01 22.45
C SER A 28 3.44 1.14 21.44
N ASP A 29 4.04 2.25 21.85
CA ASP A 29 4.50 3.33 20.98
C ASP A 29 5.76 2.87 20.19
N GLU A 30 5.74 1.66 19.64
CA GLU A 30 6.69 1.32 18.60
C GLU A 30 6.36 2.19 17.38
N PRO A 31 7.34 2.91 16.83
CA PRO A 31 7.13 3.66 15.60
C PRO A 31 6.59 2.68 14.57
N ALA A 32 5.38 2.97 14.05
CA ALA A 32 4.78 2.16 13.02
C ALA A 32 5.81 1.98 11.90
N ASP A 33 6.08 0.72 11.51
CA ASP A 33 6.99 0.41 10.41
C ASP A 33 6.67 1.30 9.22
N PRO A 34 7.66 1.97 8.63
CA PRO A 34 7.41 2.89 7.54
C PRO A 34 6.68 2.15 6.40
N ILE A 35 5.52 2.69 6.00
CA ILE A 35 4.73 2.15 4.87
C ILE A 35 5.47 2.27 3.53
N PHE A 36 6.68 2.78 3.53
CA PHE A 36 7.43 3.16 2.35
C PHE A 36 8.51 2.15 2.01
N LEU A 37 8.59 1.85 0.71
CA LEU A 37 9.67 1.05 0.16
C LEU A 37 10.93 1.89 0.06
N THR A 38 12.03 1.33 0.54
CA THR A 38 13.36 1.95 0.48
C THR A 38 14.21 1.47 -0.68
N LYS A 39 13.76 0.41 -1.37
CA LYS A 39 14.46 -0.20 -2.50
C LYS A 39 13.48 -0.60 -3.60
N VAL A 40 13.92 -0.46 -4.83
CA VAL A 40 13.21 -0.97 -6.01
C VAL A 40 13.14 -2.50 -5.93
N PRO A 41 11.95 -3.09 -6.06
CA PRO A 41 11.82 -4.54 -6.18
C PRO A 41 12.59 -5.05 -7.41
N PRO A 42 13.43 -6.09 -7.26
CA PRO A 42 14.26 -6.56 -8.35
C PRO A 42 13.45 -7.21 -9.47
N GLY A 43 13.98 -7.17 -10.69
CA GLY A 43 13.42 -7.87 -11.85
C GLY A 43 12.11 -7.28 -12.38
N TYR A 44 11.68 -6.12 -11.95
CA TYR A 44 10.38 -5.56 -12.34
C TYR A 44 10.24 -5.33 -13.86
N ARG A 45 11.33 -5.18 -14.59
CA ARG A 45 11.32 -5.00 -16.05
C ARG A 45 10.90 -6.27 -16.80
N ASP A 46 11.08 -7.42 -16.17
CA ASP A 46 10.74 -8.74 -16.74
C ASP A 46 9.36 -9.22 -16.28
N TRP A 47 8.65 -8.42 -15.48
CA TRP A 47 7.31 -8.77 -15.02
C TRP A 47 6.29 -8.65 -16.15
N LYS A 48 5.18 -9.34 -15.96
CA LYS A 48 4.12 -9.39 -16.96
C LYS A 48 3.30 -8.11 -16.97
N LEU A 49 2.88 -7.72 -18.16
CA LEU A 49 1.98 -6.60 -18.36
C LEU A 49 0.60 -6.90 -17.74
N VAL A 50 0.12 -5.98 -16.91
CA VAL A 50 -1.24 -5.96 -16.38
C VAL A 50 -2.14 -5.12 -17.26
N SER A 51 -1.68 -3.91 -17.61
CA SER A 51 -2.43 -2.94 -18.39
C SER A 51 -1.51 -1.81 -18.86
N VAL A 52 -2.02 -1.03 -19.80
CA VAL A 52 -1.47 0.27 -20.18
C VAL A 52 -2.52 1.35 -19.96
N ALA A 53 -2.09 2.57 -19.65
CA ALA A 53 -2.98 3.71 -19.52
C ALA A 53 -2.30 5.00 -19.98
N HIS A 54 -3.11 5.95 -20.40
CA HIS A 54 -2.71 7.34 -20.58
C HIS A 54 -3.46 8.18 -19.54
N GLU A 55 -2.74 8.92 -18.75
CA GLU A 55 -3.32 9.87 -17.79
C GLU A 55 -3.15 11.29 -18.34
N ALA A 56 -4.25 11.89 -18.68
CA ALA A 56 -4.29 13.27 -19.15
C ALA A 56 -4.14 14.28 -17.99
N GLY A 57 -4.09 15.57 -18.32
CA GLY A 57 -4.00 16.64 -17.34
C GLY A 57 -2.57 16.84 -16.83
N GLU A 58 -2.40 17.06 -15.52
CA GLU A 58 -1.11 17.42 -14.93
C GLU A 58 -0.06 16.30 -15.07
N LEU A 59 -0.47 15.05 -15.05
CA LEU A 59 0.46 13.91 -15.20
C LEU A 59 0.91 13.77 -16.64
N ASN A 60 -0.02 13.84 -17.57
CA ASN A 60 0.20 13.79 -19.03
C ASN A 60 1.24 12.72 -19.42
N ASP A 61 1.05 11.50 -18.94
CA ASP A 61 1.97 10.39 -19.15
C ASP A 61 1.30 9.17 -19.79
N ILE A 62 2.09 8.36 -20.47
CA ILE A 62 1.75 7.00 -20.85
C ILE A 62 2.43 6.03 -19.89
N ARG A 63 1.72 5.01 -19.43
CA ARG A 63 2.24 4.08 -18.44
C ARG A 63 1.94 2.63 -18.76
N ALA A 64 2.91 1.79 -18.40
CA ALA A 64 2.73 0.35 -18.28
C ALA A 64 2.58 -0.02 -16.81
N ILE A 65 1.60 -0.86 -16.52
CA ILE A 65 1.44 -1.46 -15.20
C ILE A 65 1.87 -2.91 -15.31
N LEU A 66 2.85 -3.27 -14.51
CA LEU A 66 3.44 -4.60 -14.48
C LEU A 66 3.10 -5.28 -13.16
N GLY A 67 2.97 -6.59 -13.17
CA GLY A 67 2.77 -7.40 -11.99
C GLY A 67 3.76 -8.56 -11.91
N ASN A 68 4.27 -8.85 -10.71
CA ASN A 68 4.98 -10.10 -10.50
C ASN A 68 4.03 -11.30 -10.66
N ASP A 69 4.56 -12.51 -10.64
CA ASP A 69 3.74 -13.72 -10.87
C ASP A 69 2.57 -13.86 -9.88
N VAL A 70 2.76 -13.43 -8.63
CA VAL A 70 1.71 -13.45 -7.59
C VAL A 70 0.59 -12.48 -7.95
N ALA A 71 0.90 -11.26 -8.32
CA ALA A 71 -0.08 -10.25 -8.73
C ALA A 71 -0.80 -10.66 -10.01
N ILE A 72 -0.08 -11.12 -11.03
CA ILE A 72 -0.66 -11.57 -12.31
C ILE A 72 -1.62 -12.74 -12.13
N LYS A 73 -1.27 -13.70 -11.27
CA LYS A 73 -2.16 -14.81 -10.95
C LYS A 73 -3.47 -14.29 -10.35
N SER A 74 -3.40 -13.40 -9.36
CA SER A 74 -4.56 -12.81 -8.71
C SER A 74 -5.46 -12.06 -9.71
N TYR A 75 -4.86 -11.25 -10.58
CA TYR A 75 -5.58 -10.53 -11.63
C TYR A 75 -6.34 -11.47 -12.58
N ARG A 76 -5.69 -12.52 -13.07
CA ARG A 76 -6.29 -13.48 -14.00
C ARG A 76 -7.42 -14.30 -13.39
N GLU A 77 -7.31 -14.60 -12.10
CA GLU A 77 -8.31 -15.33 -11.34
C GLU A 77 -9.43 -14.41 -10.82
N GLY A 78 -9.32 -13.09 -10.99
CA GLY A 78 -10.25 -12.10 -10.40
C GLY A 78 -10.28 -12.14 -8.87
N LYS A 79 -9.19 -12.60 -8.25
CA LYS A 79 -9.12 -12.85 -6.81
C LYS A 79 -8.73 -11.61 -6.04
N LEU A 80 -9.54 -11.24 -5.06
CA LEU A 80 -9.29 -10.16 -4.09
C LEU A 80 -9.59 -10.67 -2.66
N PRO A 81 -8.90 -10.14 -1.64
CA PRO A 81 -7.75 -9.25 -1.76
C PRO A 81 -6.54 -9.93 -2.41
N PHE A 82 -5.60 -9.13 -2.91
CA PHE A 82 -4.31 -9.65 -3.38
C PHE A 82 -3.59 -10.37 -2.25
N PRO A 83 -2.98 -11.54 -2.51
CA PRO A 83 -2.21 -12.25 -1.50
C PRO A 83 -0.89 -11.54 -1.18
N ASP A 84 -0.35 -11.78 0.01
CA ASP A 84 0.96 -11.31 0.40
C ASP A 84 2.04 -11.75 -0.61
N GLY A 85 2.98 -10.85 -0.89
CA GLY A 85 3.97 -11.03 -1.93
C GLY A 85 3.53 -10.56 -3.32
N ALA A 86 2.28 -10.13 -3.52
CA ALA A 86 1.88 -9.45 -4.74
C ALA A 86 2.60 -8.10 -4.86
N ILE A 87 3.18 -7.83 -6.03
CA ILE A 87 3.85 -6.56 -6.30
C ILE A 87 3.34 -6.02 -7.64
N ILE A 88 2.97 -4.75 -7.64
CA ILE A 88 2.51 -4.01 -8.81
C ILE A 88 3.48 -2.87 -9.04
N ALA A 89 3.97 -2.74 -10.26
CA ALA A 89 4.82 -1.64 -10.70
C ALA A 89 4.08 -0.75 -11.69
N ARG A 90 4.16 0.55 -11.49
CA ARG A 90 3.78 1.57 -12.47
C ARG A 90 5.05 2.15 -13.07
N VAL A 91 5.23 1.97 -14.36
CA VAL A 91 6.33 2.56 -15.12
C VAL A 91 5.73 3.54 -16.11
N ALA A 92 6.05 4.82 -15.97
CA ALA A 92 5.48 5.88 -16.78
C ALA A 92 6.54 6.68 -17.53
N TRP A 93 6.13 7.24 -18.66
CA TRP A 93 6.93 8.10 -19.51
C TRP A 93 6.08 9.29 -19.97
N ASN A 94 6.74 10.43 -20.15
CA ASN A 94 6.22 11.43 -21.04
C ASN A 94 6.11 10.81 -22.44
N TYR A 95 5.13 11.20 -23.22
CA TYR A 95 5.09 10.78 -24.61
C TYR A 95 5.42 11.95 -25.53
N VAL A 96 6.07 11.65 -26.62
CA VAL A 96 6.56 12.64 -27.58
C VAL A 96 6.20 12.21 -29.00
N PRO A 97 6.02 13.15 -29.96
CA PRO A 97 5.87 12.81 -31.36
C PRO A 97 7.07 12.01 -31.87
N SER A 98 6.81 10.97 -32.62
CA SER A 98 7.84 10.25 -33.38
C SER A 98 7.94 10.89 -34.76
N GLU A 99 8.93 11.76 -34.96
CA GLU A 99 9.13 12.42 -36.25
C GLU A 99 9.39 11.42 -37.38
N GLU A 100 10.16 10.36 -37.09
CA GLU A 100 10.44 9.28 -38.02
C GLU A 100 9.16 8.58 -38.49
N ASN A 101 8.34 8.10 -37.54
CA ASN A 101 7.09 7.41 -37.86
C ASN A 101 6.09 8.34 -38.54
N ASN A 102 5.99 9.58 -38.09
CA ASN A 102 5.07 10.56 -38.66
C ASN A 102 5.43 10.88 -40.11
N LYS A 103 6.71 10.93 -40.43
CA LYS A 103 7.17 11.09 -41.80
C LYS A 103 6.79 9.91 -42.70
N VAL A 104 6.93 8.67 -42.19
CA VAL A 104 6.51 7.46 -42.91
C VAL A 104 5.00 7.44 -43.14
N PHE A 105 4.21 7.82 -42.13
CA PHE A 105 2.75 7.86 -42.20
C PHE A 105 2.20 9.05 -43.01
N GLY A 106 3.06 10.04 -43.33
CA GLY A 106 2.65 11.27 -44.01
C GLY A 106 1.72 12.18 -43.19
N ARG A 107 1.61 11.95 -41.87
CA ARG A 107 0.78 12.71 -40.95
C ARG A 107 1.20 12.54 -39.49
N PRO A 108 0.94 13.52 -38.60
CA PRO A 108 1.24 13.44 -37.18
C PRO A 108 0.21 12.53 -36.46
N GLN A 109 0.61 11.29 -36.22
CA GLN A 109 -0.24 10.29 -35.55
C GLN A 109 0.51 9.38 -34.58
N SER A 110 1.85 9.39 -34.61
CA SER A 110 2.67 8.49 -33.80
C SER A 110 3.25 9.25 -32.61
N LEU A 111 2.93 8.79 -31.41
CA LEU A 111 3.51 9.22 -30.16
C LEU A 111 4.27 8.02 -29.56
N VAL A 112 5.44 8.27 -29.02
CA VAL A 112 6.29 7.26 -28.39
C VAL A 112 6.68 7.64 -26.98
N ALA A 113 7.13 6.67 -26.19
CA ALA A 113 7.66 6.91 -24.86
C ALA A 113 8.91 7.81 -24.95
N GLY A 114 8.85 8.94 -24.28
CA GLY A 114 9.96 9.87 -24.11
C GLY A 114 10.69 9.63 -22.79
N SER A 115 11.10 10.72 -22.12
CA SER A 115 11.76 10.63 -20.83
C SER A 115 10.82 10.12 -19.73
N SER A 116 11.38 9.45 -18.72
CA SER A 116 10.65 9.11 -17.51
C SER A 116 10.47 10.37 -16.64
N PRO A 117 9.25 10.73 -16.24
CA PRO A 117 9.04 11.82 -15.31
C PRO A 117 9.55 11.47 -13.90
N THR A 118 9.64 12.48 -13.04
CA THR A 118 10.08 12.30 -11.64
C THR A 118 9.28 11.23 -10.89
N TRP A 119 8.00 11.09 -11.19
CA TRP A 119 7.08 10.07 -10.63
C TRP A 119 6.96 8.81 -11.48
N GLY A 120 7.88 8.60 -12.41
CA GLY A 120 7.74 7.56 -13.44
C GLY A 120 7.85 6.13 -12.96
N LEU A 121 8.44 5.89 -11.80
CA LEU A 121 8.62 4.54 -11.26
C LEU A 121 8.01 4.43 -9.87
N GLN A 122 6.89 3.74 -9.77
CA GLN A 122 6.17 3.54 -8.51
C GLN A 122 5.85 2.07 -8.28
N PHE A 123 5.77 1.68 -7.01
CA PHE A 123 5.43 0.31 -6.62
C PHE A 123 4.40 0.28 -5.50
N MET A 124 3.59 -0.78 -5.53
CA MET A 124 2.79 -1.25 -4.41
C MET A 124 3.22 -2.68 -4.08
N VAL A 125 3.50 -2.96 -2.80
CA VAL A 125 3.91 -4.29 -2.32
C VAL A 125 2.92 -4.75 -1.25
N LYS A 126 2.33 -5.92 -1.44
CA LYS A 126 1.40 -6.51 -0.48
C LYS A 126 2.15 -7.28 0.60
N ASP A 127 1.96 -6.86 1.84
CA ASP A 127 2.33 -7.56 3.05
C ASP A 127 1.33 -7.16 4.14
N SER A 128 0.38 -8.04 4.42
CA SER A 128 -0.76 -7.77 5.29
C SER A 128 -0.37 -7.51 6.75
N LYS A 129 0.78 -8.02 7.17
CA LYS A 129 1.31 -7.82 8.54
C LYS A 129 2.08 -6.51 8.63
N LYS A 130 3.06 -6.33 7.74
CA LYS A 130 3.93 -5.17 7.75
C LYS A 130 3.19 -3.87 7.47
N TYR A 131 2.24 -3.89 6.55
CA TYR A 131 1.52 -2.71 6.09
C TYR A 131 0.04 -2.70 6.53
N ALA A 132 -0.26 -3.28 7.71
CA ALA A 132 -1.64 -3.39 8.22
C ALA A 132 -2.38 -2.05 8.25
N ALA A 133 -1.71 -0.96 8.60
CA ALA A 133 -2.28 0.39 8.67
C ALA A 133 -2.73 0.96 7.30
N THR A 134 -2.27 0.37 6.21
CA THR A 134 -2.55 0.81 4.83
C THR A 134 -3.23 -0.29 4.01
N GLY A 135 -4.07 -1.10 4.67
CA GLY A 135 -4.76 -2.21 4.00
C GLY A 135 -3.82 -3.32 3.50
N GLY A 136 -2.64 -3.42 4.08
CA GLY A 136 -1.62 -4.39 3.70
C GLY A 136 -0.73 -3.95 2.54
N TRP A 137 -0.78 -2.68 2.12
CA TRP A 137 0.04 -2.19 1.00
C TRP A 137 1.13 -1.22 1.44
N GLY A 138 2.37 -1.53 1.09
CA GLY A 138 3.49 -0.61 1.08
C GLY A 138 3.60 0.12 -0.25
N PHE A 139 4.10 1.35 -0.23
CA PHE A 139 4.21 2.23 -1.39
C PHE A 139 5.65 2.65 -1.62
N GLY A 140 6.05 2.84 -2.86
CA GLY A 140 7.36 3.34 -3.23
C GLY A 140 7.35 4.16 -4.50
N GLN A 141 8.16 5.19 -4.54
CA GLN A 141 8.45 5.95 -5.75
C GLN A 141 9.95 6.18 -5.85
N PHE A 142 10.47 5.99 -7.03
CA PHE A 142 11.90 6.00 -7.28
C PHE A 142 12.22 6.80 -8.54
N ASP A 143 13.43 7.35 -8.58
CA ASP A 143 13.99 7.94 -9.78
C ASP A 143 14.53 6.87 -10.75
N LYS A 144 15.08 7.32 -11.87
CA LYS A 144 15.67 6.45 -12.90
C LYS A 144 16.84 5.60 -12.38
N ASP A 145 17.49 6.02 -11.30
CA ASP A 145 18.64 5.35 -10.69
C ASP A 145 18.23 4.43 -9.53
N GLY A 146 16.90 4.31 -9.30
CA GLY A 146 16.34 3.46 -8.27
C GLY A 146 16.45 4.03 -6.85
N LYS A 147 16.69 5.34 -6.71
CA LYS A 147 16.69 6.01 -5.41
C LYS A 147 15.29 6.51 -5.08
N PRO A 148 14.86 6.40 -3.81
CA PRO A 148 13.62 7.04 -3.36
C PRO A 148 13.69 8.55 -3.68
N ASN A 149 12.67 9.07 -4.36
CA ASN A 149 12.73 10.44 -4.89
C ASN A 149 11.60 11.36 -4.41
N LEU A 150 10.88 10.96 -3.37
CA LEU A 150 9.87 11.81 -2.75
C LEU A 150 10.16 12.01 -1.26
N PRO A 151 9.89 13.22 -0.74
CA PRO A 151 9.83 13.45 0.69
C PRO A 151 8.76 12.56 1.35
N GLU A 152 9.02 12.09 2.57
CA GLU A 152 8.09 11.27 3.35
C GLU A 152 6.67 11.87 3.44
N ALA A 153 6.58 13.20 3.56
CA ALA A 153 5.30 13.91 3.61
C ALA A 153 4.44 13.71 2.35
N VAL A 154 5.05 13.48 1.19
CA VAL A 154 4.33 13.19 -0.06
C VAL A 154 3.89 11.74 -0.09
N PHE A 155 4.71 10.82 0.38
CA PHE A 155 4.33 9.41 0.53
C PHE A 155 3.10 9.21 1.41
N LYS A 156 2.95 10.03 2.47
CA LYS A 156 1.76 9.98 3.34
C LYS A 156 0.45 10.23 2.59
N LYS A 157 0.50 10.78 1.39
CA LYS A 157 -0.67 10.97 0.51
C LYS A 157 -1.01 9.76 -0.36
N CYS A 158 -0.11 8.78 -0.49
CA CYS A 158 -0.33 7.61 -1.34
C CYS A 158 -1.57 6.84 -0.90
N PHE A 159 -1.61 6.40 0.34
CA PHE A 159 -2.71 5.59 0.84
C PHE A 159 -4.06 6.34 0.84
N PRO A 160 -4.19 7.58 1.33
CA PRO A 160 -5.46 8.32 1.22
C PRO A 160 -6.00 8.43 -0.20
N CYS A 161 -5.12 8.58 -1.21
CA CYS A 161 -5.53 8.58 -2.61
C CYS A 161 -6.06 7.21 -3.06
N HIS A 162 -5.53 6.12 -2.53
CA HIS A 162 -5.95 4.75 -2.85
C HIS A 162 -7.20 4.28 -2.07
N GLN A 163 -7.53 4.91 -0.95
CA GLN A 163 -8.69 4.54 -0.10
C GLN A 163 -10.04 4.47 -0.84
N PRO A 164 -10.39 5.37 -1.78
CA PRO A 164 -11.66 5.32 -2.50
C PRO A 164 -11.88 4.02 -3.28
N VAL A 165 -10.82 3.28 -3.59
CA VAL A 165 -10.89 2.00 -4.33
C VAL A 165 -10.64 0.77 -3.45
N LYS A 166 -10.96 0.86 -2.16
CA LYS A 166 -10.82 -0.24 -1.19
C LYS A 166 -11.51 -1.54 -1.62
N ASP A 167 -12.63 -1.44 -2.33
CA ASP A 167 -13.37 -2.60 -2.84
C ASP A 167 -12.60 -3.38 -3.90
N ARG A 168 -11.52 -2.80 -4.42
CA ARG A 168 -10.57 -3.42 -5.35
C ARG A 168 -9.20 -3.61 -4.69
N ASP A 169 -9.22 -3.81 -3.36
CA ASP A 169 -8.02 -3.93 -2.54
C ASP A 169 -7.04 -2.76 -2.76
N PHE A 170 -7.57 -1.52 -2.82
CA PHE A 170 -6.81 -0.26 -2.98
C PHE A 170 -6.06 -0.14 -4.32
N VAL A 171 -6.38 -0.94 -5.34
CA VAL A 171 -5.69 -0.94 -6.64
C VAL A 171 -6.57 -0.33 -7.73
N PHE A 172 -6.10 0.72 -8.39
CA PHE A 172 -6.82 1.38 -9.48
C PHE A 172 -6.88 0.53 -10.74
N THR A 173 -5.79 -0.16 -11.05
CA THR A 173 -5.61 -0.87 -12.31
C THR A 173 -6.45 -2.13 -12.38
N ARG A 174 -7.12 -2.33 -13.52
CA ARG A 174 -7.78 -3.58 -13.88
C ARG A 174 -6.91 -4.36 -14.84
N TYR A 175 -7.08 -5.68 -14.85
CA TYR A 175 -6.39 -6.52 -15.82
C TYR A 175 -6.96 -6.28 -17.21
N SER A 176 -6.07 -6.04 -18.16
CA SER A 176 -6.39 -5.91 -19.57
C SER A 176 -5.68 -7.05 -20.30
N PRO A 177 -6.41 -8.10 -20.72
CA PRO A 177 -5.81 -9.28 -21.34
C PRO A 177 -5.21 -8.98 -22.72
#